data_13f7decfeca55c3bf0b30f32049ff040
#
_entry.id   13f7decfeca55c3bf0b30f32049ff040
#
_cell.length_a   1.000
_cell.length_b   1.000
_cell.length_c   1.000
_cell.angle_alpha   90.00
_cell.angle_beta   90.00
_cell.angle_gamma   90.00
#
_symmetry.space_group_name_H-M   'P 1'
#
loop_
_entity.id
_entity.type
_entity.pdbx_description
1 polymer ?
#
loop_
_entity_poly.entity_id
_entity_poly.type
_entity_poly.pdbx_seq_one_letter_code
_entity_poly.pdbx_strand_id
1 'polypeptide(L)'
;MKIAAIQKRLLGLWVVLFSASGSLCFAQSAQKIVDEYVHAEGGAKALARIQTASITGSLTDDATGQSGTYSLITKAPDKFYSEIIIEPHRMIEAYNGKSAWGQDTGADASSDSMGPPHTLTGAVASEWEAAGRYLNSRLADAKKSKFGLQLVDTEDVGGRKAYHVRIALSPRVSRELFFDAQTHLLIREIIPAAAQQQAGSKNAAAEELDYADYRLVDGIEAPYRITLRRAGRTYAVAVSRIEWNAPVNDSVFDFPNSKGRPLPDIQLLLVDVAKNQKAIEELQKQYTCHLVAEEEKFDSKGQVTSREVKEYDVFNCGGDEIRHLVKDDSKPLTAEQQHKEDERFNKEFSEFQKKQAELANDPKKQEKEDERQQAQISDFLRAERFTNPRRERFRGQDVIVFDFGPNPDYKPHKLVESIVQKLVGVVWIDEEARDVARLEARFSETAKIGGGLLASLDKGTNLVLEQTKINGEVWLPSYAEVHATARVVFVRVRQNEIDRYSDYKKFRVETKIGPSTPVEDLPQPPTPETPPKP
;
A
#
# COMPACT_ATOMS: atom_id res chain seq x y z
N MET A 1 -3.50 49.83 -12.49
CA MET A 1 -4.61 49.53 -11.57
C MET A 1 -4.47 48.09 -11.06
N LYS A 2 -3.31 47.68 -10.48
CA LYS A 2 -3.03 46.32 -9.94
C LYS A 2 -2.16 46.32 -8.67
N ILE A 3 -2.06 47.41 -7.93
CA ILE A 3 -1.24 47.51 -6.71
C ILE A 3 -2.10 47.55 -5.41
N ALA A 4 -3.42 47.77 -5.51
CA ALA A 4 -4.33 47.86 -4.35
C ALA A 4 -4.84 46.49 -3.82
N ALA A 5 -4.56 45.36 -4.50
CA ALA A 5 -5.02 44.05 -4.10
C ALA A 5 -4.02 43.30 -3.18
N ILE A 6 -2.81 43.80 -3.05
CA ILE A 6 -1.73 43.14 -2.26
C ILE A 6 -1.75 43.65 -0.80
N GLN A 7 -2.23 44.85 -0.53
CA GLN A 7 -2.27 45.39 0.84
C GLN A 7 -3.39 44.85 1.74
N LYS A 8 -4.45 44.26 1.18
CA LYS A 8 -5.54 43.64 1.98
C LYS A 8 -5.29 42.22 2.43
N ARG A 9 -4.22 41.56 1.91
CA ARG A 9 -3.83 40.20 2.33
C ARG A 9 -2.78 40.18 3.45
N LEU A 10 -2.18 41.30 3.78
CA LEU A 10 -1.16 41.40 4.86
C LEU A 10 -1.76 41.75 6.23
N LEU A 11 -3.01 42.18 6.32
CA LEU A 11 -3.67 42.45 7.63
C LEU A 11 -4.38 41.19 8.21
N GLY A 12 -4.58 40.11 7.43
CA GLY A 12 -5.12 38.84 7.92
C GLY A 12 -4.10 37.92 8.57
N LEU A 13 -2.78 38.25 8.51
CA LEU A 13 -1.69 37.37 8.95
C LEU A 13 -1.34 37.56 10.43
N TRP A 14 -1.93 38.50 11.14
CA TRP A 14 -1.61 38.80 12.54
C TRP A 14 -2.50 38.13 13.59
N VAL A 15 -3.58 37.47 13.19
CA VAL A 15 -4.50 36.77 14.12
C VAL A 15 -4.22 35.25 14.20
N VAL A 16 -3.46 34.69 13.26
CA VAL A 16 -3.15 33.24 13.24
C VAL A 16 -1.89 32.87 14.05
N LEU A 17 -1.10 33.85 14.47
CA LEU A 17 0.16 33.59 15.21
C LEU A 17 -0.02 33.29 16.71
N PHE A 18 -1.26 33.35 17.24
CA PHE A 18 -1.48 33.11 18.69
C PHE A 18 -2.04 31.73 19.03
N SER A 19 -2.41 30.90 18.03
CA SER A 19 -2.86 29.51 18.24
C SER A 19 -1.77 28.45 18.01
N ALA A 20 -0.56 28.84 17.56
CA ALA A 20 0.53 27.90 17.30
C ALA A 20 1.37 27.57 18.54
N SER A 21 1.23 28.32 19.65
CA SER A 21 2.04 28.12 20.85
C SER A 21 1.62 26.93 21.69
N GLY A 22 0.36 26.48 21.63
CA GLY A 22 -0.12 25.33 22.38
C GLY A 22 0.34 23.99 21.81
N SER A 23 0.43 23.88 20.49
CA SER A 23 0.82 22.64 19.83
C SER A 23 2.31 22.30 19.98
N LEU A 24 3.17 23.31 20.07
CA LEU A 24 4.62 23.11 20.29
C LEU A 24 4.92 22.60 21.70
N CYS A 25 4.13 23.03 22.69
CA CYS A 25 4.29 22.57 24.08
C CYS A 25 3.90 21.11 24.26
N PHE A 26 2.82 20.65 23.58
CA PHE A 26 2.38 19.24 23.60
C PHE A 26 3.35 18.33 22.84
N ALA A 27 3.89 18.77 21.71
CA ALA A 27 4.87 18.00 20.94
C ALA A 27 6.18 17.82 21.73
N GLN A 28 6.64 18.82 22.47
CA GLN A 28 7.78 18.69 23.36
C GLN A 28 7.52 17.74 24.53
N SER A 29 6.32 17.74 25.10
CA SER A 29 5.90 16.80 26.16
C SER A 29 5.92 15.35 25.68
N ALA A 30 5.32 15.03 24.53
CA ALA A 30 5.29 13.69 23.98
C ALA A 30 6.71 13.17 23.67
N GLN A 31 7.55 14.02 23.10
CA GLN A 31 8.94 13.66 22.81
C GLN A 31 9.72 13.39 24.11
N LYS A 32 9.50 14.18 25.16
CA LYS A 32 10.15 13.97 26.45
C LYS A 32 9.75 12.63 27.07
N ILE A 33 8.47 12.25 27.01
CA ILE A 33 7.97 10.96 27.50
C ILE A 33 8.64 9.80 26.76
N VAL A 34 8.72 9.89 25.43
CA VAL A 34 9.40 8.87 24.62
C VAL A 34 10.91 8.82 24.90
N ASP A 35 11.57 9.97 25.10
CA ASP A 35 13.00 10.03 25.48
C ASP A 35 13.24 9.38 26.87
N GLU A 36 12.32 9.57 27.83
CA GLU A 36 12.35 8.93 29.16
C GLU A 36 12.15 7.42 29.08
N TYR A 37 11.19 6.96 28.25
CA TYR A 37 11.01 5.54 27.95
C TYR A 37 12.27 4.92 27.36
N VAL A 38 12.83 5.51 26.31
CA VAL A 38 14.07 5.03 25.67
C VAL A 38 15.21 4.95 26.67
N HIS A 39 15.29 5.91 27.60
CA HIS A 39 16.28 5.87 28.68
C HIS A 39 16.03 4.72 29.65
N ALA A 40 14.78 4.51 30.07
CA ALA A 40 14.38 3.44 31.01
C ALA A 40 14.59 2.04 30.40
N GLU A 41 14.34 1.88 29.10
CA GLU A 41 14.53 0.61 28.39
C GLU A 41 16.01 0.20 28.23
N GLY A 42 16.96 1.13 28.36
CA GLY A 42 18.41 0.83 28.25
C GLY A 42 19.20 1.88 27.49
N GLY A 43 18.55 2.91 27.01
CA GLY A 43 19.13 4.07 26.33
C GLY A 43 19.32 3.90 24.82
N ALA A 44 19.16 5.01 24.10
CA ALA A 44 19.17 5.04 22.64
C ALA A 44 20.39 4.36 21.98
N LYS A 45 21.58 4.46 22.63
CA LYS A 45 22.82 3.85 22.10
C LYS A 45 22.79 2.32 22.18
N ALA A 46 22.22 1.74 23.23
CA ALA A 46 22.10 0.29 23.38
C ALA A 46 21.05 -0.25 22.43
N LEU A 47 19.86 0.38 22.38
CA LEU A 47 18.75 -0.01 21.50
C LEU A 47 19.14 0.09 20.02
N ALA A 48 19.86 1.12 19.60
CA ALA A 48 20.32 1.29 18.21
C ALA A 48 21.35 0.22 17.75
N ARG A 49 21.95 -0.54 18.68
CA ARG A 49 22.87 -1.65 18.35
C ARG A 49 22.15 -2.95 18.06
N ILE A 50 20.87 -3.06 18.38
CA ILE A 50 20.08 -4.26 18.13
C ILE A 50 19.78 -4.33 16.65
N GLN A 51 20.38 -5.30 15.95
CA GLN A 51 20.14 -5.58 14.54
C GLN A 51 19.12 -6.68 14.36
N THR A 52 19.07 -7.63 15.29
CA THR A 52 18.09 -8.72 15.31
C THR A 52 17.56 -8.92 16.72
N ALA A 53 16.31 -9.34 16.84
CA ALA A 53 15.75 -9.83 18.09
C ALA A 53 14.99 -11.13 17.83
N SER A 54 15.11 -12.08 18.75
CA SER A 54 14.32 -13.31 18.78
C SER A 54 13.69 -13.43 20.16
N ILE A 55 12.35 -13.46 20.19
CA ILE A 55 11.54 -13.55 21.41
C ILE A 55 10.68 -14.79 21.26
N THR A 56 10.79 -15.71 22.21
CA THR A 56 9.99 -16.96 22.24
C THR A 56 9.35 -17.17 23.59
N GLY A 57 8.21 -17.84 23.59
CA GLY A 57 7.46 -18.10 24.81
C GLY A 57 6.34 -19.10 24.61
N SER A 58 5.65 -19.41 25.70
CA SER A 58 4.35 -20.08 25.67
C SER A 58 3.23 -19.06 25.70
N LEU A 59 2.07 -19.44 25.22
CA LEU A 59 0.85 -18.67 25.38
C LEU A 59 -0.31 -19.57 25.81
N THR A 60 -1.32 -18.98 26.43
CA THR A 60 -2.56 -19.65 26.80
C THR A 60 -3.73 -18.81 26.32
N ASP A 61 -4.68 -19.42 25.65
CA ASP A 61 -5.98 -18.79 25.33
C ASP A 61 -6.84 -18.80 26.58
N ASP A 62 -7.16 -17.63 27.12
CA ASP A 62 -7.92 -17.49 28.37
C ASP A 62 -9.34 -18.06 28.27
N ALA A 63 -9.94 -18.08 27.07
CA ALA A 63 -11.30 -18.57 26.88
C ALA A 63 -11.37 -20.11 26.89
N THR A 64 -10.36 -20.78 26.35
CA THR A 64 -10.35 -22.25 26.17
C THR A 64 -9.40 -22.97 27.13
N GLY A 65 -8.45 -22.26 27.73
CA GLY A 65 -7.36 -22.83 28.51
C GLY A 65 -6.32 -23.58 27.67
N GLN A 66 -6.44 -23.56 26.35
CA GLN A 66 -5.46 -24.22 25.47
C GLN A 66 -4.13 -23.48 25.49
N SER A 67 -3.06 -24.24 25.55
CA SER A 67 -1.70 -23.72 25.51
C SER A 67 -1.09 -23.84 24.10
N GLY A 68 -0.18 -22.93 23.79
CA GLY A 68 0.48 -22.87 22.52
C GLY A 68 1.86 -22.22 22.62
N THR A 69 2.42 -21.83 21.47
CA THR A 69 3.72 -21.17 21.37
C THR A 69 3.59 -19.79 20.74
N TYR A 70 4.45 -18.89 21.19
CA TYR A 70 4.61 -17.53 20.68
C TYR A 70 6.05 -17.34 20.20
N SER A 71 6.21 -16.73 19.04
CA SER A 71 7.51 -16.34 18.50
C SER A 71 7.41 -14.98 17.80
N LEU A 72 8.37 -14.10 18.08
CA LEU A 72 8.56 -12.83 17.36
C LEU A 72 10.03 -12.70 17.00
N ILE A 73 10.33 -12.60 15.71
CA ILE A 73 11.68 -12.40 15.19
C ILE A 73 11.69 -11.06 14.44
N THR A 74 12.66 -10.19 14.74
CA THR A 74 12.84 -8.94 14.01
C THR A 74 14.27 -8.83 13.46
N LYS A 75 14.41 -8.10 12.34
CA LYS A 75 15.72 -7.77 11.75
C LYS A 75 15.68 -6.38 11.14
N ALA A 76 16.59 -5.54 11.59
CA ALA A 76 16.69 -4.16 11.09
C ALA A 76 16.94 -4.11 9.57
N PRO A 77 16.42 -3.11 8.84
CA PRO A 77 15.71 -1.96 9.42
C PRO A 77 14.22 -2.18 9.69
N ASP A 78 13.56 -3.19 9.08
CA ASP A 78 12.10 -3.25 9.01
C ASP A 78 11.51 -4.65 8.90
N LYS A 79 12.31 -5.73 8.90
CA LYS A 79 11.79 -7.09 8.78
C LYS A 79 11.25 -7.60 10.10
N PHE A 80 10.14 -8.35 10.04
CA PHE A 80 9.63 -9.10 11.19
C PHE A 80 8.91 -10.37 10.76
N TYR A 81 8.85 -11.32 11.67
CA TYR A 81 8.06 -12.53 11.61
C TYR A 81 7.46 -12.76 12.98
N SER A 82 6.15 -12.86 13.06
CA SER A 82 5.39 -13.20 14.27
C SER A 82 4.62 -14.49 14.03
N GLU A 83 4.64 -15.39 14.99
CA GLU A 83 3.92 -16.66 14.91
C GLU A 83 3.27 -17.00 16.23
N ILE A 84 2.00 -17.37 16.16
CA ILE A 84 1.22 -17.94 17.26
C ILE A 84 0.71 -19.31 16.79
N ILE A 85 0.96 -20.34 17.58
CA ILE A 85 0.46 -21.70 17.33
C ILE A 85 -0.34 -22.14 18.56
N ILE A 86 -1.61 -22.47 18.37
CA ILE A 86 -2.48 -23.17 19.33
C ILE A 86 -3.15 -24.27 18.52
N GLU A 87 -2.62 -25.48 18.59
CA GLU A 87 -3.08 -26.59 17.74
C GLU A 87 -4.61 -26.77 17.71
N PRO A 88 -5.26 -26.87 16.53
CA PRO A 88 -4.65 -26.96 15.19
C PRO A 88 -4.41 -25.59 14.51
N HIS A 89 -4.56 -24.50 15.22
CA HIS A 89 -4.55 -23.13 14.71
C HIS A 89 -3.12 -22.55 14.64
N ARG A 90 -2.80 -21.91 13.54
CA ARG A 90 -1.53 -21.21 13.32
C ARG A 90 -1.79 -19.84 12.70
N MET A 91 -1.33 -18.80 13.34
CA MET A 91 -1.34 -17.44 12.82
C MET A 91 0.11 -17.01 12.56
N ILE A 92 0.38 -16.52 11.36
CA ILE A 92 1.67 -15.96 10.98
C ILE A 92 1.45 -14.57 10.39
N GLU A 93 2.33 -13.68 10.78
CA GLU A 93 2.44 -12.33 10.26
C GLU A 93 3.90 -12.04 9.95
N ALA A 94 4.23 -11.65 8.72
CA ALA A 94 5.60 -11.39 8.32
C ALA A 94 5.73 -10.26 7.30
N TYR A 95 6.83 -9.53 7.42
CA TYR A 95 7.28 -8.54 6.45
C TYR A 95 8.77 -8.75 6.15
N ASN A 96 9.12 -8.93 4.88
CA ASN A 96 10.48 -9.26 4.46
C ASN A 96 11.31 -8.05 3.97
N GLY A 97 10.80 -6.82 4.18
CA GLY A 97 11.40 -5.58 3.67
C GLY A 97 10.88 -5.14 2.30
N LYS A 98 10.08 -5.99 1.62
CA LYS A 98 9.48 -5.72 0.32
C LYS A 98 7.98 -6.00 0.30
N SER A 99 7.57 -7.16 0.78
CA SER A 99 6.18 -7.61 0.85
C SER A 99 5.79 -8.08 2.25
N ALA A 100 4.52 -7.91 2.56
CA ALA A 100 3.87 -8.47 3.73
C ALA A 100 3.10 -9.74 3.34
N TRP A 101 3.15 -10.77 4.18
CA TRP A 101 2.37 -11.97 3.97
C TRP A 101 1.88 -12.55 5.30
N GLY A 102 0.76 -13.25 5.25
CA GLY A 102 0.16 -13.84 6.41
C GLY A 102 -0.44 -15.21 6.17
N GLN A 103 -0.68 -15.91 7.26
CA GLN A 103 -1.43 -17.16 7.29
C GLN A 103 -2.26 -17.18 8.56
N ASP A 104 -3.52 -17.59 8.44
CA ASP A 104 -4.37 -17.89 9.59
C ASP A 104 -5.15 -19.19 9.29
N THR A 105 -4.88 -20.25 10.04
CA THR A 105 -5.48 -21.58 9.82
C THR A 105 -6.56 -21.91 10.83
N GLY A 106 -7.05 -20.96 11.61
CA GLY A 106 -7.76 -21.35 12.82
C GLY A 106 -9.00 -20.64 13.28
N ALA A 107 -9.41 -19.55 12.73
CA ALA A 107 -10.70 -18.98 13.14
C ALA A 107 -11.84 -19.60 12.31
N ASP A 108 -13.04 -19.56 12.69
CA ASP A 108 -14.23 -20.19 12.11
C ASP A 108 -14.19 -20.54 10.61
N ALA A 109 -14.42 -21.81 10.29
CA ALA A 109 -14.40 -22.36 8.93
C ALA A 109 -15.42 -21.73 7.93
N SER A 110 -16.08 -20.67 8.34
CA SER A 110 -17.05 -19.89 7.56
C SER A 110 -16.52 -18.56 7.02
N SER A 111 -15.27 -18.16 7.33
CA SER A 111 -14.70 -16.93 6.82
C SER A 111 -13.64 -17.19 5.75
N ASP A 112 -13.68 -16.44 4.65
CA ASP A 112 -12.68 -16.45 3.55
C ASP A 112 -11.24 -16.13 3.98
N SER A 113 -11.01 -15.91 5.28
CA SER A 113 -9.70 -15.54 5.87
C SER A 113 -8.82 -16.73 6.23
N MET A 114 -9.31 -17.96 6.07
CA MET A 114 -8.60 -19.17 6.48
C MET A 114 -8.07 -19.91 5.27
N GLY A 115 -6.77 -19.87 5.09
CA GLY A 115 -6.20 -20.46 3.92
C GLY A 115 -4.69 -20.62 3.98
N PRO A 116 -4.11 -21.07 2.87
CA PRO A 116 -2.68 -21.10 2.70
C PRO A 116 -2.07 -19.71 2.90
N PRO A 117 -0.75 -19.62 3.11
CA PRO A 117 -0.07 -18.33 3.12
C PRO A 117 -0.45 -17.50 1.90
N HIS A 118 -0.70 -16.20 2.10
CA HIS A 118 -1.06 -15.27 1.04
C HIS A 118 -0.36 -13.93 1.23
N THR A 119 -0.07 -13.27 0.12
CA THR A 119 0.51 -11.92 0.13
C THR A 119 -0.56 -10.91 0.52
N LEU A 120 -0.24 -10.08 1.51
CA LEU A 120 -1.09 -8.98 1.95
C LEU A 120 -0.91 -7.77 1.05
N THR A 121 -1.97 -7.00 0.90
CA THR A 121 -2.06 -5.89 -0.05
C THR A 121 -2.65 -4.64 0.57
N GLY A 122 -2.45 -3.49 -0.10
CA GLY A 122 -3.10 -2.23 0.26
C GLY A 122 -2.78 -1.73 1.66
N ALA A 123 -3.82 -1.35 2.41
CA ALA A 123 -3.67 -0.76 3.73
C ALA A 123 -3.04 -1.72 4.75
N VAL A 124 -3.38 -3.02 4.68
CA VAL A 124 -2.84 -4.05 5.57
C VAL A 124 -1.34 -4.24 5.34
N ALA A 125 -0.90 -4.34 4.08
CA ALA A 125 0.53 -4.42 3.75
C ALA A 125 1.29 -3.17 4.23
N SER A 126 0.71 -1.98 4.07
CA SER A 126 1.28 -0.72 4.55
C SER A 126 1.38 -0.66 6.07
N GLU A 127 0.43 -1.25 6.77
CA GLU A 127 0.47 -1.36 8.23
C GLU A 127 1.62 -2.26 8.69
N TRP A 128 1.81 -3.41 8.06
CA TRP A 128 2.86 -4.36 8.44
C TRP A 128 4.26 -3.84 8.09
N GLU A 129 4.41 -3.10 6.98
CA GLU A 129 5.63 -2.33 6.72
C GLU A 129 5.93 -1.34 7.85
N ALA A 130 4.91 -0.58 8.27
CA ALA A 130 5.07 0.39 9.35
C ALA A 130 5.35 -0.29 10.70
N ALA A 131 4.69 -1.44 10.98
CA ALA A 131 4.94 -2.27 12.16
C ALA A 131 6.39 -2.79 12.18
N GLY A 132 6.89 -3.29 11.05
CA GLY A 132 8.28 -3.76 10.95
C GLY A 132 9.29 -2.66 11.28
N ARG A 133 9.10 -1.46 10.75
CA ARG A 133 9.93 -0.28 11.10
C ARG A 133 9.82 0.09 12.57
N TYR A 134 8.61 0.11 13.11
CA TYR A 134 8.36 0.44 14.51
C TYR A 134 9.04 -0.57 15.46
N LEU A 135 8.81 -1.86 15.24
CA LEU A 135 9.39 -2.93 16.05
C LEU A 135 10.92 -2.89 16.06
N ASN A 136 11.56 -2.59 14.92
CA ASN A 136 13.01 -2.52 14.81
C ASN A 136 13.58 -1.19 15.34
N SER A 137 12.82 -0.09 15.31
CA SER A 137 13.26 1.22 15.80
C SER A 137 13.34 1.28 17.32
N ARG A 138 12.48 0.51 18.01
CA ARG A 138 12.30 0.55 19.47
C ARG A 138 12.19 1.98 20.01
N LEU A 139 11.62 2.87 19.20
CA LEU A 139 11.55 4.31 19.45
C LEU A 139 12.89 5.02 19.65
N ALA A 140 14.02 4.30 19.65
CA ALA A 140 15.36 4.86 19.87
C ALA A 140 15.76 5.95 18.88
N ASP A 141 15.18 5.92 17.68
CA ASP A 141 15.40 6.87 16.61
C ASP A 141 14.13 7.63 16.20
N ALA A 142 13.14 7.74 17.10
CA ALA A 142 11.86 8.38 16.81
C ALA A 142 12.01 9.78 16.15
N LYS A 143 13.02 10.55 16.58
CA LYS A 143 13.36 11.84 15.95
C LYS A 143 13.85 11.71 14.51
N LYS A 144 14.66 10.69 14.21
CA LYS A 144 15.20 10.43 12.86
C LYS A 144 14.15 9.85 11.95
N SER A 145 13.32 8.94 12.47
CA SER A 145 12.24 8.28 11.76
C SER A 145 11.08 9.23 11.42
N LYS A 146 11.09 10.45 11.99
CA LYS A 146 10.06 11.47 11.79
C LYS A 146 8.65 10.98 12.14
N PHE A 147 8.54 10.11 13.13
CA PHE A 147 7.23 9.73 13.66
C PHE A 147 6.52 10.96 14.23
N GLY A 148 5.24 11.10 13.91
CA GLY A 148 4.40 12.12 14.52
C GLY A 148 4.08 11.71 15.96
N LEU A 149 4.52 12.48 16.96
CA LEU A 149 4.24 12.22 18.37
C LEU A 149 3.22 13.22 18.90
N GLN A 150 2.17 12.74 19.57
CA GLN A 150 1.16 13.56 20.21
C GLN A 150 0.86 13.02 21.61
N LEU A 151 1.04 13.84 22.63
CA LEU A 151 0.50 13.56 23.95
C LEU A 151 -1.02 13.75 23.89
N VAL A 152 -1.78 12.70 24.18
CA VAL A 152 -3.24 12.73 24.17
C VAL A 152 -3.74 13.17 25.54
N ASP A 153 -3.43 12.42 26.57
CA ASP A 153 -3.80 12.69 27.95
C ASP A 153 -2.95 11.86 28.95
N THR A 154 -3.47 11.70 30.15
CA THR A 154 -2.92 10.84 31.20
C THR A 154 -4.07 10.04 31.79
N GLU A 155 -3.97 8.72 31.73
CA GLU A 155 -5.02 7.79 32.17
C GLU A 155 -4.53 6.84 33.27
N ASP A 156 -5.49 6.12 33.87
CA ASP A 156 -5.20 4.96 34.72
C ASP A 156 -5.25 3.69 33.88
N VAL A 157 -4.16 2.94 33.87
CA VAL A 157 -4.04 1.64 33.20
C VAL A 157 -3.76 0.57 34.24
N GLY A 158 -4.80 -0.16 34.65
CA GLY A 158 -4.69 -1.24 35.63
C GLY A 158 -4.19 -0.76 36.99
N GLY A 159 -4.66 0.40 37.48
CA GLY A 159 -4.27 1.01 38.76
C GLY A 159 -2.93 1.78 38.70
N ARG A 160 -2.37 1.98 37.53
CA ARG A 160 -1.13 2.75 37.32
C ARG A 160 -1.40 3.97 36.45
N LYS A 161 -0.91 5.13 36.89
CA LYS A 161 -0.97 6.34 36.11
C LYS A 161 -0.05 6.22 34.89
N ALA A 162 -0.57 6.45 33.70
CA ALA A 162 0.17 6.33 32.45
C ALA A 162 0.00 7.57 31.56
N TYR A 163 1.06 7.94 30.88
CA TYR A 163 1.02 8.95 29.82
C TYR A 163 0.56 8.28 28.52
N HIS A 164 -0.52 8.75 27.94
CA HIS A 164 -1.05 8.27 26.67
C HIS A 164 -0.47 9.11 25.52
N VAL A 165 0.35 8.46 24.69
CA VAL A 165 1.00 9.07 23.52
C VAL A 165 0.54 8.37 22.26
N ARG A 166 -0.03 9.13 21.34
CA ARG A 166 -0.29 8.65 19.98
C ARG A 166 0.98 8.81 19.15
N ILE A 167 1.39 7.74 18.47
CA ILE A 167 2.48 7.77 17.49
C ILE A 167 1.93 7.51 16.08
N ALA A 168 2.15 8.45 15.17
CA ALA A 168 1.86 8.26 13.75
C ALA A 168 3.08 7.67 13.05
N LEU A 169 2.99 6.43 12.62
CA LEU A 169 4.05 5.70 11.90
C LEU A 169 4.05 6.02 10.41
N SER A 170 2.87 6.34 9.88
CA SER A 170 2.63 6.85 8.53
C SER A 170 1.33 7.69 8.54
N PRO A 171 0.95 8.34 7.44
CA PRO A 171 -0.31 9.10 7.39
C PRO A 171 -1.58 8.31 7.76
N ARG A 172 -1.55 6.99 7.59
CA ARG A 172 -2.71 6.10 7.84
C ARG A 172 -2.49 5.09 8.95
N VAL A 173 -1.28 5.00 9.50
CA VAL A 173 -0.92 3.99 10.51
C VAL A 173 -0.49 4.68 11.79
N SER A 174 -1.16 4.39 12.88
CA SER A 174 -0.83 4.91 14.20
C SER A 174 -0.82 3.81 15.26
N ARG A 175 -0.23 4.12 16.41
CA ARG A 175 -0.28 3.34 17.65
C ARG A 175 -0.66 4.25 18.80
N GLU A 176 -1.39 3.73 19.77
CA GLU A 176 -1.63 4.40 21.04
C GLU A 176 -0.74 3.72 22.09
N LEU A 177 0.15 4.48 22.69
CA LEU A 177 1.17 3.98 23.60
C LEU A 177 0.94 4.56 25.01
N PHE A 178 1.00 3.71 26.03
CA PHE A 178 0.77 4.10 27.41
C PHE A 178 2.04 3.82 28.25
N PHE A 179 2.71 4.88 28.64
CA PHE A 179 3.94 4.81 29.40
C PHE A 179 3.66 5.04 30.89
N ASP A 180 4.08 4.12 31.73
CA ASP A 180 3.95 4.23 33.20
C ASP A 180 4.62 5.51 33.71
N ALA A 181 3.92 6.31 34.49
CA ALA A 181 4.41 7.61 34.95
C ALA A 181 5.56 7.53 35.98
N GLN A 182 5.80 6.34 36.58
CA GLN A 182 6.85 6.12 37.59
C GLN A 182 8.08 5.43 36.99
N THR A 183 7.85 4.35 36.22
CA THR A 183 8.94 3.55 35.65
C THR A 183 9.34 4.01 34.27
N HIS A 184 8.51 4.81 33.59
CA HIS A 184 8.60 5.24 32.20
C HIS A 184 8.55 4.10 31.17
N LEU A 185 8.32 2.85 31.59
CA LEU A 185 8.23 1.71 30.71
C LEU A 185 6.85 1.67 29.99
N LEU A 186 6.81 1.09 28.82
CA LEU A 186 5.55 0.87 28.06
C LEU A 186 4.73 -0.19 28.77
N ILE A 187 3.49 0.12 29.16
CA ILE A 187 2.62 -0.81 29.85
C ILE A 187 1.44 -1.27 29.02
N ARG A 188 1.06 -0.50 27.99
CA ARG A 188 0.02 -0.85 27.03
C ARG A 188 0.31 -0.27 25.67
N GLU A 189 -0.02 -1.01 24.63
CA GLU A 189 -0.08 -0.58 23.25
C GLU A 189 -1.44 -0.94 22.66
N ILE A 190 -2.06 -0.02 21.92
CA ILE A 190 -3.27 -0.27 21.15
C ILE A 190 -2.97 -0.04 19.68
N ILE A 191 -3.30 -1.03 18.86
CA ILE A 191 -3.21 -1.00 17.40
C ILE A 191 -4.61 -0.74 16.85
N PRO A 192 -4.92 0.47 16.36
CA PRO A 192 -6.24 0.80 15.85
C PRO A 192 -6.61 -0.05 14.62
N ALA A 193 -7.87 -0.41 14.51
CA ALA A 193 -8.40 -1.25 13.43
C ALA A 193 -8.48 -0.58 12.04
N ALA A 194 -7.87 0.57 11.82
CA ALA A 194 -8.05 1.42 10.64
C ALA A 194 -7.72 0.74 9.30
N ALA A 195 -6.77 -0.20 9.29
CA ALA A 195 -6.39 -0.92 8.07
C ALA A 195 -7.44 -1.95 7.62
N GLN A 196 -8.23 -2.49 8.53
CA GLN A 196 -9.21 -3.54 8.24
C GLN A 196 -10.56 -2.98 7.74
N GLN A 197 -10.86 -1.71 7.98
CA GLN A 197 -12.11 -1.08 7.52
C GLN A 197 -12.21 -0.99 5.99
N GLN A 198 -11.10 -0.93 5.26
CA GLN A 198 -11.10 -0.95 3.78
C GLN A 198 -11.37 -2.34 3.21
N ALA A 199 -11.12 -3.41 3.95
CA ALA A 199 -11.39 -4.78 3.51
C ALA A 199 -12.85 -5.23 3.66
N GLY A 200 -13.77 -4.31 3.99
CA GLY A 200 -15.21 -4.62 4.13
C GLY A 200 -15.57 -5.36 5.41
N SER A 201 -14.63 -5.62 6.30
CA SER A 201 -14.92 -6.23 7.60
C SER A 201 -15.58 -5.20 8.53
N LYS A 202 -16.86 -5.42 8.82
CA LYS A 202 -17.63 -4.60 9.79
C LYS A 202 -17.20 -4.80 11.25
N ASN A 203 -16.29 -5.74 11.53
CA ASN A 203 -15.92 -6.19 12.88
C ASN A 203 -14.41 -6.10 13.16
N ALA A 204 -13.66 -5.25 12.45
CA ALA A 204 -12.27 -5.03 12.78
C ALA A 204 -12.14 -4.41 14.17
N ALA A 205 -11.76 -5.21 15.16
CA ALA A 205 -11.46 -4.75 16.52
C ALA A 205 -10.00 -4.28 16.60
N ALA A 206 -9.74 -3.24 17.40
CA ALA A 206 -8.38 -2.86 17.74
C ALA A 206 -7.67 -4.03 18.44
N GLU A 207 -6.38 -4.17 18.23
CA GLU A 207 -5.55 -5.07 19.04
C GLU A 207 -4.99 -4.31 20.22
N GLU A 208 -4.94 -4.97 21.38
CA GLU A 208 -4.41 -4.39 22.61
C GLU A 208 -3.37 -5.34 23.21
N LEU A 209 -2.20 -4.80 23.53
CA LEU A 209 -1.12 -5.52 24.18
C LEU A 209 -0.82 -4.84 25.53
N ASP A 210 -0.91 -5.61 26.63
CA ASP A 210 -0.41 -5.17 27.94
C ASP A 210 0.93 -5.81 28.22
N TYR A 211 1.89 -5.02 28.68
CA TYR A 211 3.26 -5.44 28.97
C TYR A 211 3.52 -5.41 30.47
N ALA A 212 4.13 -6.48 31.00
CA ALA A 212 4.46 -6.61 32.41
C ALA A 212 5.69 -7.50 32.62
N ASP A 213 6.14 -7.60 33.90
CA ASP A 213 7.27 -8.42 34.29
C ASP A 213 8.55 -8.08 33.46
N TYR A 214 8.91 -6.79 33.50
CA TYR A 214 10.13 -6.33 32.84
C TYR A 214 11.37 -6.88 33.52
N ARG A 215 12.31 -7.39 32.73
CA ARG A 215 13.59 -7.96 33.17
C ARG A 215 14.73 -7.45 32.32
N LEU A 216 15.88 -7.27 32.95
CA LEU A 216 17.08 -6.82 32.27
C LEU A 216 17.72 -7.97 31.49
N VAL A 217 17.85 -7.82 30.16
CA VAL A 217 18.50 -8.78 29.25
C VAL A 217 19.58 -8.02 28.48
N ASP A 218 20.85 -8.31 28.74
CA ASP A 218 22.02 -7.67 28.11
C ASP A 218 21.97 -6.13 28.17
N GLY A 219 21.44 -5.59 29.27
CA GLY A 219 21.34 -4.15 29.49
C GLY A 219 20.10 -3.47 28.90
N ILE A 220 19.15 -4.26 28.42
CA ILE A 220 17.85 -3.81 27.87
C ILE A 220 16.72 -4.35 28.76
N GLU A 221 15.83 -3.46 29.20
CA GLU A 221 14.58 -3.86 29.90
C GLU A 221 13.58 -4.41 28.90
N ALA A 222 13.14 -5.64 29.08
CA ALA A 222 12.21 -6.30 28.17
C ALA A 222 11.06 -6.99 28.92
N PRO A 223 9.82 -6.97 28.41
CA PRO A 223 8.67 -7.59 29.08
C PRO A 223 8.69 -9.12 28.95
N TYR A 224 8.48 -9.82 30.06
CA TYR A 224 8.36 -11.29 30.10
C TYR A 224 6.92 -11.77 30.21
N ARG A 225 5.95 -10.84 30.36
CA ARG A 225 4.52 -11.14 30.28
C ARG A 225 3.85 -10.17 29.33
N ILE A 226 3.12 -10.73 28.37
CA ILE A 226 2.32 -9.94 27.42
C ILE A 226 0.91 -10.49 27.43
N THR A 227 -0.10 -9.62 27.60
CA THR A 227 -1.50 -10.00 27.40
C THR A 227 -1.92 -9.42 26.05
N LEU A 228 -2.21 -10.29 25.09
CA LEU A 228 -2.68 -9.92 23.75
C LEU A 228 -4.20 -10.09 23.68
N ARG A 229 -4.92 -9.00 23.34
CA ARG A 229 -6.35 -9.03 23.05
C ARG A 229 -6.55 -8.75 21.57
N ARG A 230 -7.08 -9.73 20.84
CA ARG A 230 -7.28 -9.67 19.40
C ARG A 230 -8.56 -10.40 19.00
N ALA A 231 -9.40 -9.80 18.16
CA ALA A 231 -10.61 -10.42 17.62
C ALA A 231 -11.53 -11.04 18.70
N GLY A 232 -11.66 -10.38 19.84
CA GLY A 232 -12.50 -10.85 20.94
C GLY A 232 -11.91 -11.98 21.79
N ARG A 233 -10.66 -12.40 21.52
CA ARG A 233 -9.92 -13.38 22.33
C ARG A 233 -8.82 -12.70 23.14
N THR A 234 -8.48 -13.31 24.26
CA THR A 234 -7.37 -12.89 25.12
C THR A 234 -6.36 -14.02 25.24
N TYR A 235 -5.11 -13.70 24.98
CA TYR A 235 -3.99 -14.63 25.07
C TYR A 235 -3.00 -14.14 26.12
N ALA A 236 -2.68 -14.98 27.10
CA ALA A 236 -1.62 -14.74 28.06
C ALA A 236 -0.30 -15.33 27.55
N VAL A 237 0.65 -14.46 27.18
CA VAL A 237 1.97 -14.86 26.71
C VAL A 237 2.97 -14.79 27.86
N ALA A 238 3.66 -15.89 28.11
CA ALA A 238 4.80 -15.98 29.02
C ALA A 238 6.08 -16.14 28.20
N VAL A 239 6.86 -15.05 28.10
CA VAL A 239 8.14 -15.06 27.38
C VAL A 239 9.15 -15.92 28.15
N SER A 240 9.78 -16.84 27.46
CA SER A 240 10.78 -17.75 28.05
C SER A 240 12.21 -17.34 27.70
N ARG A 241 12.41 -16.74 26.51
CA ARG A 241 13.73 -16.38 26.00
C ARG A 241 13.67 -15.12 25.13
N ILE A 242 14.64 -14.26 25.33
CA ILE A 242 14.91 -13.09 24.49
C ILE A 242 16.38 -13.12 24.12
N GLU A 243 16.68 -13.00 22.83
CA GLU A 243 18.04 -12.93 22.29
C GLU A 243 18.21 -11.72 21.40
N TRP A 244 19.15 -10.88 21.72
CA TRP A 244 19.55 -9.74 20.92
C TRP A 244 20.73 -10.11 20.02
N ASN A 245 20.70 -9.68 18.77
CA ASN A 245 21.79 -9.87 17.80
C ASN A 245 22.12 -11.34 17.50
N ALA A 246 21.21 -12.28 17.77
CA ALA A 246 21.36 -13.65 17.33
C ALA A 246 21.35 -13.72 15.78
N PRO A 247 22.13 -14.65 15.17
CA PRO A 247 22.09 -14.86 13.73
C PRO A 247 20.69 -15.25 13.26
N VAL A 248 20.12 -14.48 12.33
CA VAL A 248 18.81 -14.76 11.74
C VAL A 248 18.96 -14.86 10.22
N ASN A 249 18.52 -16.00 9.66
CA ASN A 249 18.49 -16.18 8.22
C ASN A 249 17.33 -15.36 7.62
N ASP A 250 17.59 -14.64 6.55
CA ASP A 250 16.60 -13.82 5.86
C ASP A 250 15.40 -14.62 5.34
N SER A 251 15.59 -15.91 5.03
CA SER A 251 14.51 -16.81 4.58
C SER A 251 13.38 -17.02 5.60
N VAL A 252 13.58 -16.67 6.89
CA VAL A 252 12.52 -16.71 7.91
C VAL A 252 11.41 -15.71 7.59
N PHE A 253 11.75 -14.57 6.99
CA PHE A 253 10.82 -13.49 6.66
C PHE A 253 10.16 -13.70 5.30
N ASP A 254 10.70 -14.57 4.46
CA ASP A 254 10.20 -14.80 3.12
C ASP A 254 8.92 -15.64 3.12
N PHE A 255 8.10 -15.44 2.12
CA PHE A 255 6.91 -16.25 1.90
C PHE A 255 7.29 -17.75 1.85
N PRO A 256 6.62 -18.62 2.59
CA PRO A 256 6.99 -20.03 2.62
C PRO A 256 6.77 -20.70 1.27
N ASN A 257 7.73 -21.52 0.82
CA ASN A 257 7.59 -22.30 -0.39
C ASN A 257 6.42 -23.27 -0.26
N SER A 258 5.40 -23.10 -1.08
CA SER A 258 4.25 -24.00 -1.10
C SER A 258 4.68 -25.40 -1.61
N LYS A 259 4.30 -26.45 -0.91
CA LYS A 259 4.33 -27.82 -1.44
C LYS A 259 3.24 -27.92 -2.52
N GLY A 260 3.59 -27.86 -3.80
CA GLY A 260 2.62 -27.87 -4.88
C GLY A 260 3.26 -28.09 -6.25
N ARG A 261 2.49 -27.79 -7.32
CA ARG A 261 2.98 -27.84 -8.70
C ARG A 261 4.26 -26.99 -8.82
N PRO A 262 5.33 -27.47 -9.49
CA PRO A 262 6.56 -26.68 -9.69
C PRO A 262 6.24 -25.29 -10.28
N LEU A 263 7.03 -24.30 -9.89
CA LEU A 263 6.93 -22.98 -10.50
C LEU A 263 7.39 -23.05 -11.97
N PRO A 264 6.84 -22.21 -12.86
CA PRO A 264 7.34 -22.11 -14.22
C PRO A 264 8.77 -21.56 -14.24
N ASP A 265 9.44 -21.68 -15.39
CA ASP A 265 10.69 -20.97 -15.62
C ASP A 265 10.42 -19.45 -15.56
N ILE A 266 10.99 -18.81 -14.55
CA ILE A 266 10.69 -17.42 -14.20
C ILE A 266 11.24 -16.46 -15.26
N GLN A 267 12.42 -16.74 -15.82
CA GLN A 267 13.00 -15.91 -16.87
C GLN A 267 12.16 -15.98 -18.14
N LEU A 268 11.71 -17.18 -18.48
CA LEU A 268 10.84 -17.37 -19.64
C LEU A 268 9.47 -16.69 -19.42
N LEU A 269 8.89 -16.81 -18.24
CA LEU A 269 7.64 -16.13 -17.88
C LEU A 269 7.73 -14.62 -18.09
N LEU A 270 8.78 -13.97 -17.58
CA LEU A 270 8.97 -12.52 -17.70
C LEU A 270 9.21 -12.10 -19.15
N VAL A 271 9.93 -12.90 -19.93
CA VAL A 271 10.12 -12.67 -21.38
C VAL A 271 8.79 -12.78 -22.12
N ASP A 272 7.95 -13.76 -21.77
CA ASP A 272 6.65 -13.95 -22.41
C ASP A 272 5.70 -12.79 -22.09
N VAL A 273 5.68 -12.28 -20.85
CA VAL A 273 4.94 -11.07 -20.46
C VAL A 273 5.33 -9.88 -21.35
N ALA A 274 6.65 -9.65 -21.51
CA ALA A 274 7.14 -8.56 -22.35
C ALA A 274 6.73 -8.72 -23.85
N LYS A 275 6.71 -9.96 -24.37
CA LYS A 275 6.31 -10.23 -25.75
C LYS A 275 4.81 -10.07 -25.99
N ASN A 276 3.99 -10.45 -25.00
CA ASN A 276 2.54 -10.39 -25.12
C ASN A 276 1.97 -8.97 -25.05
N GLN A 277 2.75 -8.00 -24.56
CA GLN A 277 2.28 -6.65 -24.30
C GLN A 277 1.56 -6.02 -25.50
N LYS A 278 2.10 -6.18 -26.71
CA LYS A 278 1.48 -5.64 -27.92
C LYS A 278 0.10 -6.23 -28.20
N ALA A 279 -0.06 -7.55 -28.05
CA ALA A 279 -1.34 -8.22 -28.25
C ALA A 279 -2.38 -7.78 -27.20
N ILE A 280 -1.92 -7.59 -25.97
CA ILE A 280 -2.74 -7.08 -24.86
C ILE A 280 -3.22 -5.66 -25.16
N GLU A 281 -2.34 -4.77 -25.58
CA GLU A 281 -2.69 -3.38 -25.94
C GLU A 281 -3.71 -3.31 -27.08
N GLU A 282 -3.58 -4.18 -28.10
CA GLU A 282 -4.56 -4.25 -29.19
C GLU A 282 -5.94 -4.74 -28.72
N LEU A 283 -5.99 -5.62 -27.72
CA LEU A 283 -7.24 -6.03 -27.09
C LEU A 283 -7.83 -4.90 -26.23
N GLN A 284 -7.01 -4.19 -25.45
CA GLN A 284 -7.43 -3.08 -24.60
C GLN A 284 -8.08 -1.96 -25.40
N LYS A 285 -7.55 -1.64 -26.59
CA LYS A 285 -8.14 -0.65 -27.52
C LYS A 285 -9.57 -0.97 -27.94
N GLN A 286 -10.03 -2.20 -27.77
CA GLN A 286 -11.37 -2.63 -28.11
C GLN A 286 -12.40 -2.44 -26.98
N TYR A 287 -12.00 -1.86 -25.85
CA TYR A 287 -12.86 -1.71 -24.70
C TYR A 287 -13.11 -0.26 -24.33
N THR A 288 -14.36 0.01 -23.94
CA THR A 288 -14.76 1.19 -23.18
C THR A 288 -15.10 0.80 -21.77
N CYS A 289 -15.01 1.73 -20.84
CA CYS A 289 -15.39 1.51 -19.45
C CYS A 289 -15.88 2.80 -18.80
N HIS A 290 -16.48 2.67 -17.63
CA HIS A 290 -16.83 3.78 -16.75
C HIS A 290 -15.74 3.93 -15.68
N LEU A 291 -15.30 5.16 -15.43
CA LEU A 291 -14.28 5.51 -14.45
C LEU A 291 -14.86 6.48 -13.42
N VAL A 292 -14.71 6.15 -12.15
CA VAL A 292 -14.88 7.09 -11.04
C VAL A 292 -13.50 7.45 -10.51
N ALA A 293 -13.07 8.70 -10.75
CA ALA A 293 -11.80 9.24 -10.30
C ALA A 293 -12.01 10.14 -9.08
N GLU A 294 -11.31 9.85 -8.00
CA GLU A 294 -11.31 10.61 -6.75
C GLU A 294 -9.92 11.18 -6.50
N GLU A 295 -9.81 12.49 -6.35
CA GLU A 295 -8.57 13.21 -6.04
C GLU A 295 -8.70 13.90 -4.68
N GLU A 296 -7.74 13.66 -3.77
CA GLU A 296 -7.60 14.35 -2.50
C GLU A 296 -6.26 15.08 -2.44
N LYS A 297 -6.29 16.36 -2.06
CA LYS A 297 -5.09 17.18 -1.81
C LYS A 297 -4.95 17.44 -0.33
N PHE A 298 -3.71 17.49 0.14
CA PHE A 298 -3.39 17.65 1.56
C PHE A 298 -2.50 18.87 1.80
N ASP A 299 -2.69 19.48 2.96
CA ASP A 299 -1.78 20.51 3.46
C ASP A 299 -0.47 19.94 4.02
N SER A 300 0.40 20.80 4.53
CA SER A 300 1.66 20.41 5.14
C SER A 300 1.50 19.60 6.45
N LYS A 301 0.32 19.66 7.07
CA LYS A 301 -0.04 18.93 8.30
C LYS A 301 -0.71 17.58 8.01
N GLY A 302 -0.99 17.29 6.73
CA GLY A 302 -1.67 16.07 6.31
C GLY A 302 -3.19 16.13 6.41
N GLN A 303 -3.77 17.33 6.52
CA GLN A 303 -5.23 17.53 6.49
C GLN A 303 -5.71 17.69 5.05
N VAL A 304 -6.84 17.08 4.72
CA VAL A 304 -7.46 17.22 3.40
C VAL A 304 -7.87 18.67 3.16
N THR A 305 -7.39 19.26 2.07
CA THR A 305 -7.70 20.63 1.66
C THR A 305 -8.70 20.70 0.53
N SER A 306 -8.73 19.68 -0.33
CA SER A 306 -9.76 19.51 -1.36
C SER A 306 -9.97 18.03 -1.62
N ARG A 307 -11.22 17.70 -1.99
CA ARG A 307 -11.60 16.40 -2.51
C ARG A 307 -12.50 16.65 -3.71
N GLU A 308 -12.15 16.04 -4.84
CA GLU A 308 -12.90 16.10 -6.08
C GLU A 308 -13.25 14.68 -6.50
N VAL A 309 -14.48 14.47 -6.98
CA VAL A 309 -14.93 13.18 -7.53
C VAL A 309 -15.48 13.44 -8.92
N LYS A 310 -14.89 12.82 -9.92
CA LYS A 310 -15.30 12.95 -11.32
C LYS A 310 -15.62 11.59 -11.91
N GLU A 311 -16.67 11.50 -12.71
CA GLU A 311 -17.05 10.30 -13.42
C GLU A 311 -16.85 10.49 -14.92
N TYR A 312 -16.25 9.50 -15.57
CA TYR A 312 -15.90 9.54 -16.98
C TYR A 312 -16.39 8.30 -17.71
N ASP A 313 -16.80 8.48 -18.96
CA ASP A 313 -16.80 7.41 -19.93
C ASP A 313 -15.42 7.38 -20.60
N VAL A 314 -14.76 6.22 -20.56
CA VAL A 314 -13.38 6.06 -20.99
C VAL A 314 -13.31 5.19 -22.23
N PHE A 315 -12.58 5.67 -23.24
CA PHE A 315 -12.23 4.93 -24.44
C PHE A 315 -10.79 4.44 -24.33
N ASN A 316 -10.51 3.26 -24.87
CA ASN A 316 -9.21 2.62 -24.77
C ASN A 316 -8.77 2.35 -23.32
N CYS A 317 -9.61 1.64 -22.56
CA CYS A 317 -9.39 1.34 -21.14
C CYS A 317 -8.09 0.53 -20.94
N GLY A 318 -7.17 1.06 -20.12
CA GLY A 318 -5.89 0.43 -19.81
C GLY A 318 -4.77 0.73 -20.79
N GLY A 319 -5.06 1.51 -21.86
CA GLY A 319 -4.09 2.05 -22.79
C GLY A 319 -3.92 3.57 -22.68
N ASP A 320 -3.73 4.24 -23.82
CA ASP A 320 -3.82 5.72 -23.90
C ASP A 320 -5.31 6.13 -23.75
N GLU A 321 -5.79 6.28 -22.52
CA GLU A 321 -7.18 6.55 -22.20
C GLU A 321 -7.65 7.91 -22.71
N ILE A 322 -8.83 7.93 -23.35
CA ILE A 322 -9.53 9.18 -23.69
C ILE A 322 -10.76 9.25 -22.81
N ARG A 323 -10.78 10.24 -21.93
CA ARG A 323 -11.78 10.41 -20.88
C ARG A 323 -12.82 11.46 -21.30
N HIS A 324 -14.11 11.10 -21.28
CA HIS A 324 -15.25 11.98 -21.47
C HIS A 324 -15.96 12.19 -20.14
N LEU A 325 -15.92 13.40 -19.59
CA LEU A 325 -16.50 13.72 -18.29
C LEU A 325 -18.03 13.66 -18.37
N VAL A 326 -18.66 12.88 -17.49
CA VAL A 326 -20.12 12.72 -17.42
C VAL A 326 -20.72 13.30 -16.14
N LYS A 327 -19.94 13.32 -15.04
CA LYS A 327 -20.35 13.94 -13.78
C LYS A 327 -19.16 14.64 -13.09
N ASP A 328 -19.46 15.73 -12.41
CA ASP A 328 -18.54 16.50 -11.57
C ASP A 328 -19.12 16.60 -10.16
N ASP A 329 -18.34 16.20 -9.13
CA ASP A 329 -18.80 16.06 -7.74
C ASP A 329 -20.11 15.25 -7.61
N SER A 330 -20.19 14.12 -8.33
CA SER A 330 -21.35 13.22 -8.40
C SER A 330 -22.62 13.87 -8.97
N LYS A 331 -22.52 15.06 -9.59
CA LYS A 331 -23.63 15.78 -10.22
C LYS A 331 -23.49 15.74 -11.74
N PRO A 332 -24.57 15.54 -12.49
CA PRO A 332 -24.56 15.70 -13.94
C PRO A 332 -24.05 17.09 -14.34
N LEU A 333 -23.36 17.17 -15.47
CA LEU A 333 -22.90 18.43 -16.03
C LEU A 333 -24.08 19.34 -16.41
N THR A 334 -23.92 20.63 -16.25
CA THR A 334 -24.83 21.61 -16.84
C THR A 334 -24.70 21.59 -18.36
N ALA A 335 -25.69 22.12 -19.10
CA ALA A 335 -25.67 22.16 -20.57
C ALA A 335 -24.42 22.89 -21.11
N GLU A 336 -23.96 23.93 -20.44
CA GLU A 336 -22.75 24.67 -20.83
C GLU A 336 -21.48 23.82 -20.57
N GLN A 337 -21.40 23.15 -19.43
CA GLN A 337 -20.28 22.26 -19.12
C GLN A 337 -20.23 21.07 -20.09
N GLN A 338 -21.39 20.47 -20.39
CA GLN A 338 -21.51 19.39 -21.35
C GLN A 338 -21.00 19.81 -22.72
N HIS A 339 -21.43 20.97 -23.22
CA HIS A 339 -20.99 21.46 -24.52
C HIS A 339 -19.47 21.68 -24.61
N LYS A 340 -18.87 22.27 -23.57
CA LYS A 340 -17.40 22.46 -23.49
C LYS A 340 -16.66 21.14 -23.43
N GLU A 341 -17.22 20.19 -22.70
CA GLU A 341 -16.62 18.85 -22.57
C GLU A 341 -16.72 18.06 -23.87
N ASP A 342 -17.86 18.13 -24.56
CA ASP A 342 -18.05 17.50 -25.86
C ASP A 342 -17.06 18.06 -26.91
N GLU A 343 -16.82 19.37 -26.91
CA GLU A 343 -15.81 20.00 -27.79
C GLU A 343 -14.40 19.51 -27.46
N ARG A 344 -14.03 19.47 -26.16
CA ARG A 344 -12.73 18.97 -25.70
C ARG A 344 -12.53 17.51 -26.10
N PHE A 345 -13.51 16.68 -25.76
CA PHE A 345 -13.50 15.24 -26.06
C PHE A 345 -13.40 14.96 -27.56
N ASN A 346 -14.22 15.62 -28.38
CA ASN A 346 -14.21 15.42 -29.83
C ASN A 346 -12.86 15.81 -30.45
N LYS A 347 -12.22 16.87 -29.94
CA LYS A 347 -10.90 17.26 -30.36
C LYS A 347 -9.86 16.19 -30.03
N GLU A 348 -9.82 15.76 -28.76
CA GLU A 348 -8.85 14.76 -28.28
C GLU A 348 -9.05 13.40 -28.99
N PHE A 349 -10.31 12.99 -29.16
CA PHE A 349 -10.66 11.75 -29.88
C PHE A 349 -10.24 11.83 -31.37
N SER A 350 -10.43 12.97 -32.01
CA SER A 350 -9.97 13.17 -33.39
C SER A 350 -8.46 13.12 -33.52
N GLU A 351 -7.73 13.71 -32.58
CA GLU A 351 -6.26 13.65 -32.53
C GLU A 351 -5.77 12.22 -32.31
N PHE A 352 -6.41 11.47 -31.42
CA PHE A 352 -6.13 10.05 -31.22
C PHE A 352 -6.37 9.22 -32.49
N GLN A 353 -7.52 9.39 -33.14
CA GLN A 353 -7.83 8.69 -34.40
C GLN A 353 -6.81 8.99 -35.50
N LYS A 354 -6.37 10.26 -35.62
CA LYS A 354 -5.32 10.64 -36.57
C LYS A 354 -4.01 9.96 -36.26
N LYS A 355 -3.59 9.95 -34.98
CA LYS A 355 -2.36 9.24 -34.55
C LYS A 355 -2.44 7.74 -34.87
N GLN A 356 -3.57 7.09 -34.57
CA GLN A 356 -3.77 5.67 -34.89
C GLN A 356 -3.74 5.40 -36.41
N ALA A 357 -4.39 6.26 -37.20
CA ALA A 357 -4.37 6.14 -38.66
C ALA A 357 -2.97 6.37 -39.23
N GLU A 358 -2.19 7.31 -38.70
CA GLU A 358 -0.79 7.53 -39.10
C GLU A 358 0.09 6.32 -38.78
N LEU A 359 -0.08 5.71 -37.59
CA LEU A 359 0.66 4.51 -37.22
C LEU A 359 0.27 3.32 -38.12
N ALA A 360 -1.03 3.13 -38.40
CA ALA A 360 -1.50 2.07 -39.27
C ALA A 360 -1.01 2.21 -40.74
N ASN A 361 -0.83 3.44 -41.21
CA ASN A 361 -0.38 3.74 -42.58
C ASN A 361 1.15 3.87 -42.76
N ASP A 362 1.92 3.94 -41.67
CA ASP A 362 3.37 4.05 -41.70
C ASP A 362 4.02 2.94 -40.84
N PRO A 363 4.35 1.79 -41.45
CA PRO A 363 4.97 0.67 -40.74
C PRO A 363 6.23 1.03 -39.96
N LYS A 364 7.00 2.03 -40.42
CA LYS A 364 8.22 2.48 -39.74
C LYS A 364 7.90 3.26 -38.45
N LYS A 365 6.84 4.08 -38.48
CA LYS A 365 6.37 4.76 -37.26
C LYS A 365 5.81 3.77 -36.26
N GLN A 366 5.06 2.78 -36.74
CA GLN A 366 4.51 1.70 -35.89
C GLN A 366 5.64 0.89 -35.24
N GLU A 367 6.63 0.44 -36.04
CA GLU A 367 7.80 -0.30 -35.55
C GLU A 367 8.56 0.49 -34.48
N LYS A 368 8.78 1.79 -34.70
CA LYS A 368 9.46 2.67 -33.76
C LYS A 368 8.66 2.86 -32.45
N GLU A 369 7.33 2.93 -32.51
CA GLU A 369 6.49 3.01 -31.32
C GLU A 369 6.50 1.69 -30.56
N ASP A 370 6.41 0.56 -31.27
CA ASP A 370 6.52 -0.79 -30.71
C ASP A 370 7.89 -1.00 -30.02
N GLU A 371 8.98 -0.60 -30.69
CA GLU A 371 10.33 -0.65 -30.10
C GLU A 371 10.43 0.21 -28.84
N ARG A 372 9.80 1.39 -28.82
CA ARG A 372 9.78 2.28 -27.66
C ARG A 372 9.05 1.64 -26.48
N GLN A 373 7.91 1.01 -26.69
CA GLN A 373 7.11 0.34 -25.67
C GLN A 373 7.82 -0.91 -25.15
N GLN A 374 8.34 -1.77 -26.03
CA GLN A 374 9.14 -2.93 -25.66
C GLN A 374 10.41 -2.54 -24.88
N ALA A 375 11.04 -1.42 -25.26
CA ALA A 375 12.20 -0.91 -24.55
C ALA A 375 11.85 -0.52 -23.10
N GLN A 376 10.67 0.08 -22.86
CA GLN A 376 10.24 0.46 -21.52
C GLN A 376 10.06 -0.75 -20.59
N ILE A 377 9.40 -1.81 -21.05
CA ILE A 377 9.24 -3.05 -20.29
C ILE A 377 10.58 -3.74 -20.09
N SER A 378 11.39 -3.83 -21.15
CA SER A 378 12.73 -4.41 -21.07
C SER A 378 13.63 -3.63 -20.11
N ASP A 379 13.51 -2.30 -20.07
CA ASP A 379 14.24 -1.43 -19.14
C ASP A 379 13.82 -1.72 -17.68
N PHE A 380 12.51 -1.90 -17.43
CA PHE A 380 12.00 -2.31 -16.12
C PHE A 380 12.53 -3.70 -15.72
N LEU A 381 12.40 -4.70 -16.59
CA LEU A 381 12.85 -6.06 -16.31
C LEU A 381 14.36 -6.16 -16.05
N ARG A 382 15.18 -5.28 -16.66
CA ARG A 382 16.63 -5.21 -16.42
C ARG A 382 16.98 -4.43 -15.16
N ALA A 383 16.28 -3.33 -14.91
CA ALA A 383 16.54 -2.45 -13.78
C ALA A 383 16.15 -3.08 -12.44
N GLU A 384 15.23 -4.05 -12.46
CA GLU A 384 14.70 -4.69 -11.28
C GLU A 384 15.20 -6.13 -11.11
N ARG A 385 15.33 -6.56 -9.86
CA ARG A 385 15.57 -7.95 -9.48
C ARG A 385 14.29 -8.53 -8.91
N PHE A 386 13.81 -9.62 -9.52
CA PHE A 386 12.65 -10.37 -9.08
C PHE A 386 13.08 -11.50 -8.14
N THR A 387 12.41 -11.62 -7.00
CA THR A 387 12.73 -12.57 -5.93
C THR A 387 11.45 -13.18 -5.36
N ASN A 388 11.60 -14.25 -4.56
CA ASN A 388 10.51 -14.91 -3.83
C ASN A 388 9.33 -15.31 -4.74
N PRO A 389 9.56 -16.02 -5.86
CA PRO A 389 8.47 -16.47 -6.72
C PRO A 389 7.58 -17.47 -5.97
N ARG A 390 6.28 -17.25 -6.06
CA ARG A 390 5.26 -18.07 -5.40
C ARG A 390 3.99 -18.13 -6.23
N ARG A 391 3.25 -19.24 -6.11
CA ARG A 391 1.94 -19.35 -6.74
C ARG A 391 0.86 -19.03 -5.73
N GLU A 392 -0.03 -18.15 -6.14
CA GLU A 392 -1.21 -17.75 -5.37
C GLU A 392 -2.46 -17.78 -6.28
N ARG A 393 -3.62 -17.54 -5.71
CA ARG A 393 -4.85 -17.31 -6.47
C ARG A 393 -5.27 -15.86 -6.33
N PHE A 394 -5.54 -15.22 -7.45
CA PHE A 394 -6.05 -13.86 -7.50
C PHE A 394 -7.30 -13.82 -8.40
N ARG A 395 -8.43 -13.38 -7.85
CA ARG A 395 -9.72 -13.33 -8.56
C ARG A 395 -10.06 -14.63 -9.30
N GLY A 396 -9.78 -15.78 -8.67
CA GLY A 396 -10.07 -17.10 -9.22
C GLY A 396 -9.05 -17.63 -10.24
N GLN A 397 -8.03 -16.86 -10.63
CA GLN A 397 -6.96 -17.28 -11.53
C GLN A 397 -5.71 -17.68 -10.75
N ASP A 398 -4.94 -18.63 -11.30
CA ASP A 398 -3.62 -18.96 -10.78
C ASP A 398 -2.63 -17.88 -11.23
N VAL A 399 -1.94 -17.28 -10.29
CA VAL A 399 -0.95 -16.23 -10.53
C VAL A 399 0.40 -16.59 -9.95
N ILE A 400 1.46 -16.16 -10.60
CA ILE A 400 2.80 -16.18 -10.05
C ILE A 400 3.10 -14.80 -9.47
N VAL A 401 3.43 -14.77 -8.20
CA VAL A 401 3.71 -13.54 -7.44
C VAL A 401 5.20 -13.42 -7.23
N PHE A 402 5.73 -12.22 -7.39
CA PHE A 402 7.13 -11.90 -7.18
C PHE A 402 7.26 -10.66 -6.33
N ASP A 403 8.26 -10.66 -5.46
CA ASP A 403 8.80 -9.43 -4.92
C ASP A 403 9.80 -8.85 -5.92
N PHE A 404 9.81 -7.55 -6.12
CA PHE A 404 10.80 -6.88 -6.95
C PHE A 404 11.46 -5.71 -6.22
N GLY A 405 12.63 -5.35 -6.67
CA GLY A 405 13.39 -4.22 -6.15
C GLY A 405 14.64 -3.97 -6.98
N PRO A 406 15.39 -2.89 -6.67
CA PRO A 406 16.55 -2.48 -7.44
C PRO A 406 17.50 -3.63 -7.75
N ASN A 407 17.90 -3.77 -9.00
CA ASN A 407 18.95 -4.69 -9.39
C ASN A 407 20.32 -4.04 -9.11
N PRO A 408 21.09 -4.50 -8.10
CA PRO A 408 22.35 -3.85 -7.72
C PRO A 408 23.45 -4.00 -8.78
N ASP A 409 23.29 -4.96 -9.69
CA ASP A 409 24.27 -5.23 -10.75
C ASP A 409 23.98 -4.40 -12.01
N TYR A 410 22.84 -3.69 -12.06
CA TYR A 410 22.44 -2.86 -13.20
C TYR A 410 22.75 -1.38 -12.94
N LYS A 411 23.39 -0.74 -13.92
CA LYS A 411 23.65 0.70 -13.91
C LYS A 411 22.69 1.38 -14.90
N PRO A 412 21.80 2.27 -14.43
CA PRO A 412 20.86 2.95 -15.29
C PRO A 412 21.55 3.91 -16.26
N HIS A 413 21.14 3.88 -17.51
CA HIS A 413 21.62 4.77 -18.58
C HIS A 413 20.61 5.83 -18.97
N LYS A 414 19.33 5.63 -18.60
CA LYS A 414 18.21 6.53 -18.88
C LYS A 414 17.60 7.04 -17.58
N LEU A 415 16.96 8.22 -17.66
CA LEU A 415 16.26 8.80 -16.51
C LEU A 415 15.17 7.85 -15.98
N VAL A 416 14.40 7.23 -16.88
CA VAL A 416 13.33 6.29 -16.51
C VAL A 416 13.88 5.11 -15.72
N GLU A 417 14.96 4.50 -16.18
CA GLU A 417 15.64 3.40 -15.49
C GLU A 417 16.11 3.81 -14.08
N SER A 418 16.63 5.03 -13.94
CA SER A 418 17.06 5.56 -12.64
C SER A 418 15.91 5.85 -11.67
N ILE A 419 14.70 6.10 -12.20
CA ILE A 419 13.47 6.25 -11.42
C ILE A 419 12.95 4.88 -11.01
N VAL A 420 12.89 3.94 -11.97
CA VAL A 420 12.44 2.55 -11.75
C VAL A 420 13.30 1.89 -10.68
N GLN A 421 14.62 2.01 -10.73
CA GLN A 421 15.54 1.45 -9.71
C GLN A 421 15.33 1.96 -8.28
N LYS A 422 14.38 2.84 -8.04
CA LYS A 422 13.99 3.29 -6.70
C LYS A 422 12.68 2.68 -6.23
N LEU A 423 12.06 1.86 -7.07
CA LEU A 423 10.85 1.14 -6.72
C LEU A 423 11.20 -0.16 -6.00
N VAL A 424 10.32 -0.54 -5.11
CA VAL A 424 10.25 -1.88 -4.52
C VAL A 424 8.78 -2.26 -4.45
N GLY A 425 8.47 -3.54 -4.58
CA GLY A 425 7.08 -3.92 -4.55
C GLY A 425 6.82 -5.38 -4.84
N VAL A 426 5.59 -5.66 -5.24
CA VAL A 426 5.07 -6.99 -5.55
C VAL A 426 4.30 -6.93 -6.86
N VAL A 427 4.46 -7.95 -7.69
CA VAL A 427 3.73 -8.11 -8.95
C VAL A 427 3.08 -9.49 -9.02
N TRP A 428 1.84 -9.55 -9.46
CA TRP A 428 1.05 -10.76 -9.72
C TRP A 428 0.91 -10.92 -11.23
N ILE A 429 1.38 -12.03 -11.76
CA ILE A 429 1.33 -12.37 -13.18
C ILE A 429 0.40 -13.57 -13.37
N ASP A 430 -0.64 -13.42 -14.19
CA ASP A 430 -1.48 -14.55 -14.61
C ASP A 430 -0.60 -15.59 -15.32
N GLU A 431 -0.57 -16.81 -14.77
CA GLU A 431 0.31 -17.89 -15.26
C GLU A 431 -0.06 -18.33 -16.66
N GLU A 432 -1.33 -18.26 -17.04
CA GLU A 432 -1.84 -18.67 -18.36
C GLU A 432 -1.79 -17.53 -19.38
N ALA A 433 -2.35 -16.36 -19.01
CA ALA A 433 -2.45 -15.22 -19.92
C ALA A 433 -1.11 -14.51 -20.14
N ARG A 434 -0.11 -14.71 -19.28
CA ARG A 434 1.17 -14.00 -19.33
C ARG A 434 0.98 -12.48 -19.28
N ASP A 435 0.11 -12.03 -18.39
CA ASP A 435 -0.24 -10.63 -18.21
C ASP A 435 -0.22 -10.25 -16.73
N VAL A 436 -0.03 -8.96 -16.44
CA VAL A 436 0.01 -8.44 -15.08
C VAL A 436 -1.42 -8.33 -14.56
N ALA A 437 -1.76 -9.09 -13.53
CA ALA A 437 -3.06 -9.03 -12.88
C ALA A 437 -3.12 -7.95 -11.77
N ARG A 438 -1.99 -7.71 -11.09
CA ARG A 438 -1.84 -6.72 -10.02
C ARG A 438 -0.40 -6.27 -9.90
N LEU A 439 -0.21 -5.01 -9.54
CA LEU A 439 1.09 -4.42 -9.19
C LEU A 439 0.93 -3.53 -7.97
N GLU A 440 1.78 -3.71 -6.98
CA GLU A 440 1.97 -2.76 -5.89
C GLU A 440 3.44 -2.31 -5.86
N ALA A 441 3.67 -1.01 -5.93
CA ALA A 441 5.00 -0.45 -5.96
C ALA A 441 5.09 0.78 -5.04
N ARG A 442 6.26 0.99 -4.47
CA ARG A 442 6.57 2.20 -3.69
C ARG A 442 8.00 2.66 -3.92
N PHE A 443 8.23 3.95 -3.79
CA PHE A 443 9.56 4.50 -3.83
C PHE A 443 10.30 4.22 -2.50
N SER A 444 11.34 3.43 -2.57
CA SER A 444 12.26 3.15 -1.44
C SER A 444 13.18 4.34 -1.13
N GLU A 445 13.40 5.20 -2.12
CA GLU A 445 14.18 6.42 -2.07
C GLU A 445 13.49 7.55 -2.84
N THR A 446 13.88 8.80 -2.58
CA THR A 446 13.40 9.95 -3.35
C THR A 446 13.93 9.91 -4.79
N ALA A 447 13.03 9.91 -5.76
CA ALA A 447 13.38 10.03 -7.17
C ALA A 447 13.46 11.50 -7.58
N LYS A 448 14.61 11.93 -8.11
CA LYS A 448 14.87 13.32 -8.52
C LYS A 448 14.84 13.45 -10.04
N ILE A 449 14.10 14.44 -10.53
CA ILE A 449 14.00 14.77 -11.96
C ILE A 449 14.70 16.11 -12.18
N GLY A 450 15.59 16.16 -13.18
CA GLY A 450 16.41 17.36 -13.43
C GLY A 450 17.32 17.72 -12.25
N GLY A 451 17.97 16.71 -11.62
CA GLY A 451 18.82 16.92 -10.44
C GLY A 451 18.06 17.32 -9.19
N GLY A 452 16.72 17.22 -9.18
CA GLY A 452 15.85 17.65 -8.10
C GLY A 452 15.42 19.12 -8.17
N LEU A 453 15.86 19.85 -9.19
CA LEU A 453 15.46 21.26 -9.41
C LEU A 453 14.08 21.37 -10.07
N LEU A 454 13.74 20.43 -10.96
CA LEU A 454 12.45 20.44 -11.67
C LEU A 454 11.35 19.75 -10.86
N ALA A 455 11.62 18.53 -10.44
CA ALA A 455 10.67 17.77 -9.62
C ALA A 455 11.37 16.68 -8.79
N SER A 456 10.70 16.21 -7.77
CA SER A 456 11.07 14.97 -7.07
C SER A 456 9.80 14.26 -6.59
N LEU A 457 9.85 12.92 -6.64
CA LEU A 457 8.89 12.04 -5.97
C LEU A 457 9.53 11.57 -4.66
N ASP A 458 8.89 11.84 -3.55
CA ASP A 458 9.47 11.53 -2.24
C ASP A 458 9.39 10.01 -1.96
N LYS A 459 10.34 9.53 -1.15
CA LYS A 459 10.28 8.20 -0.56
C LYS A 459 8.92 7.96 0.08
N GLY A 460 8.33 6.77 -0.13
CA GLY A 460 7.02 6.39 0.37
C GLY A 460 5.85 6.78 -0.54
N THR A 461 6.09 7.48 -1.66
CA THR A 461 5.10 7.54 -2.75
C THR A 461 4.82 6.12 -3.22
N ASN A 462 3.55 5.73 -3.28
CA ASN A 462 3.15 4.39 -3.67
C ASN A 462 2.12 4.39 -4.80
N LEU A 463 2.07 3.27 -5.51
CA LEU A 463 1.17 2.98 -6.60
C LEU A 463 0.59 1.58 -6.39
N VAL A 464 -0.71 1.45 -6.54
CA VAL A 464 -1.42 0.18 -6.67
C VAL A 464 -2.15 0.17 -8.00
N LEU A 465 -1.96 -0.89 -8.77
CA LEU A 465 -2.74 -1.19 -9.97
C LEU A 465 -3.35 -2.58 -9.80
N GLU A 466 -4.66 -2.67 -9.92
CA GLU A 466 -5.38 -3.93 -9.88
C GLU A 466 -6.22 -4.05 -11.13
N GLN A 467 -6.18 -5.22 -11.73
CA GLN A 467 -6.91 -5.52 -12.96
C GLN A 467 -7.98 -6.60 -12.72
N THR A 468 -8.93 -6.70 -13.61
CA THR A 468 -9.94 -7.77 -13.66
C THR A 468 -9.95 -8.37 -15.06
N LYS A 469 -10.11 -9.71 -15.12
CA LYS A 469 -10.14 -10.42 -16.41
C LYS A 469 -11.53 -10.28 -17.03
N ILE A 470 -11.61 -9.60 -18.15
CA ILE A 470 -12.85 -9.34 -18.88
C ILE A 470 -13.01 -10.34 -19.99
N ASN A 471 -14.19 -10.93 -20.10
CA ASN A 471 -14.56 -11.96 -21.11
C ASN A 471 -13.60 -13.17 -21.16
N GLY A 472 -12.79 -13.39 -20.13
CA GLY A 472 -11.76 -14.43 -20.09
C GLY A 472 -10.57 -14.20 -21.02
N GLU A 473 -10.48 -13.05 -21.69
CA GLU A 473 -9.48 -12.80 -22.74
C GLU A 473 -8.41 -11.74 -22.39
N VAL A 474 -8.77 -10.72 -21.59
CA VAL A 474 -7.85 -9.61 -21.30
C VAL A 474 -8.00 -9.11 -19.87
N TRP A 475 -6.89 -8.75 -19.25
CA TRP A 475 -6.89 -8.03 -17.99
C TRP A 475 -7.04 -6.52 -18.24
N LEU A 476 -8.01 -5.88 -17.59
CA LEU A 476 -8.29 -4.45 -17.67
C LEU A 476 -8.30 -3.84 -16.27
N PRO A 477 -7.90 -2.55 -16.13
CA PRO A 477 -7.87 -1.89 -14.82
C PRO A 477 -9.21 -2.00 -14.11
N SER A 478 -9.23 -2.41 -12.86
CA SER A 478 -10.42 -2.33 -12.00
C SER A 478 -10.25 -1.30 -10.89
N TYR A 479 -8.99 -1.07 -10.52
CA TYR A 479 -8.63 -0.15 -9.46
C TYR A 479 -7.21 0.36 -9.70
N ALA A 480 -7.01 1.66 -9.57
CA ALA A 480 -5.68 2.26 -9.47
C ALA A 480 -5.67 3.25 -8.30
N GLU A 481 -4.58 3.27 -7.55
CA GLU A 481 -4.41 4.18 -6.43
C GLU A 481 -2.98 4.71 -6.41
N VAL A 482 -2.83 6.02 -6.31
CA VAL A 482 -1.55 6.69 -6.20
C VAL A 482 -1.55 7.59 -4.98
N HIS A 483 -0.65 7.34 -4.03
CA HIS A 483 -0.37 8.26 -2.95
C HIS A 483 0.95 8.95 -3.22
N ALA A 484 0.88 10.18 -3.72
CA ALA A 484 2.05 10.93 -4.12
C ALA A 484 2.40 12.02 -3.11
N THR A 485 3.67 12.05 -2.71
CA THR A 485 4.29 13.24 -2.15
C THR A 485 5.39 13.65 -3.12
N ALA A 486 5.19 14.81 -3.74
CA ALA A 486 6.08 15.32 -4.77
C ALA A 486 6.52 16.75 -4.42
N ARG A 487 7.67 17.15 -4.94
CA ARG A 487 8.07 18.55 -5.02
C ARG A 487 8.17 18.93 -6.49
N VAL A 488 7.48 19.99 -6.86
CA VAL A 488 7.54 20.57 -8.19
C VAL A 488 8.11 21.98 -8.04
N VAL A 489 9.32 22.17 -8.54
CA VAL A 489 10.14 23.37 -8.34
C VAL A 489 10.32 23.67 -6.84
N PHE A 490 9.53 24.57 -6.25
CA PHE A 490 9.59 24.93 -4.82
C PHE A 490 8.33 24.55 -4.04
N VAL A 491 7.31 23.98 -4.72
CA VAL A 491 6.03 23.63 -4.10
C VAL A 491 6.01 22.16 -3.77
N ARG A 492 5.72 21.82 -2.52
CA ARG A 492 5.44 20.44 -2.10
C ARG A 492 3.96 20.18 -2.32
N VAL A 493 3.67 19.14 -3.07
CA VAL A 493 2.31 18.63 -3.34
C VAL A 493 2.18 17.28 -2.66
N ARG A 494 1.09 17.07 -1.95
CA ARG A 494 0.69 15.77 -1.42
C ARG A 494 -0.73 15.53 -1.89
N GLN A 495 -0.91 14.44 -2.63
CA GLN A 495 -2.21 14.07 -3.17
C GLN A 495 -2.40 12.56 -3.18
N ASN A 496 -3.65 12.13 -3.06
CA ASN A 496 -4.10 10.79 -3.36
C ASN A 496 -4.98 10.86 -4.60
N GLU A 497 -4.85 9.87 -5.46
CA GLU A 497 -5.72 9.66 -6.61
C GLU A 497 -6.19 8.22 -6.57
N ILE A 498 -7.49 8.01 -6.67
CA ILE A 498 -8.12 6.70 -6.65
C ILE A 498 -9.05 6.60 -7.84
N ASP A 499 -8.72 5.72 -8.76
CA ASP A 499 -9.48 5.41 -9.96
C ASP A 499 -10.18 4.05 -9.81
N ARG A 500 -11.50 4.02 -10.03
CA ARG A 500 -12.31 2.79 -10.02
C ARG A 500 -12.97 2.62 -11.36
N TYR A 501 -12.67 1.50 -12.01
CA TYR A 501 -13.14 1.18 -13.35
C TYR A 501 -14.24 0.13 -13.29
N SER A 502 -15.30 0.30 -14.11
CA SER A 502 -16.44 -0.60 -14.21
C SER A 502 -17.07 -0.55 -15.59
N ASP A 503 -18.12 -1.33 -15.80
CA ASP A 503 -19.01 -1.29 -16.97
C ASP A 503 -18.26 -1.43 -18.31
N TYR A 504 -17.37 -2.44 -18.38
CA TYR A 504 -16.60 -2.72 -19.57
C TYR A 504 -17.48 -3.18 -20.72
N LYS A 505 -17.30 -2.53 -21.87
CA LYS A 505 -18.01 -2.88 -23.13
C LYS A 505 -16.99 -3.04 -24.24
N LYS A 506 -17.05 -4.19 -24.93
CA LYS A 506 -16.24 -4.45 -26.12
C LYS A 506 -16.93 -3.82 -27.33
N PHE A 507 -16.19 -3.02 -28.10
CA PHE A 507 -16.69 -2.50 -29.36
C PHE A 507 -15.78 -2.93 -30.52
N ARG A 508 -16.36 -3.18 -31.68
CA ARG A 508 -15.61 -3.38 -32.92
C ARG A 508 -15.56 -2.06 -33.66
N VAL A 509 -14.38 -1.56 -33.90
CA VAL A 509 -14.20 -0.46 -34.86
C VAL A 509 -14.37 -1.07 -36.26
N GLU A 510 -15.59 -1.13 -36.77
CA GLU A 510 -15.80 -1.30 -38.18
C GLU A 510 -15.51 0.07 -38.84
N THR A 511 -14.43 0.18 -39.58
CA THR A 511 -14.14 1.34 -40.44
C THR A 511 -15.12 1.32 -41.61
N LYS A 512 -16.37 1.70 -41.38
CA LYS A 512 -17.30 2.14 -42.42
C LYS A 512 -17.61 3.60 -42.15
N ILE A 513 -17.15 4.47 -43.04
CA ILE A 513 -17.62 5.84 -43.17
C ILE A 513 -19.08 5.79 -43.59
N GLY A 514 -20.01 5.88 -42.63
CA GLY A 514 -21.45 5.93 -42.85
C GLY A 514 -22.15 6.26 -41.54
N PRO A 515 -23.32 6.91 -41.55
CA PRO A 515 -24.00 7.33 -40.32
C PRO A 515 -24.35 6.12 -39.44
N SER A 516 -24.06 6.24 -38.16
CA SER A 516 -24.27 5.19 -37.16
C SER A 516 -25.73 4.80 -37.04
N THR A 517 -26.03 3.54 -37.32
CA THR A 517 -27.27 2.89 -36.87
C THR A 517 -27.05 2.33 -35.45
N PRO A 518 -28.01 2.46 -34.54
CA PRO A 518 -27.89 1.87 -33.21
C PRO A 518 -27.77 0.35 -33.31
N VAL A 519 -26.81 -0.22 -32.62
CA VAL A 519 -26.67 -1.68 -32.50
C VAL A 519 -27.74 -2.18 -31.53
N GLU A 520 -28.57 -3.13 -31.98
CA GLU A 520 -29.54 -3.85 -31.15
C GLU A 520 -28.84 -4.50 -29.93
N ASP A 521 -29.49 -4.41 -28.79
CA ASP A 521 -29.05 -5.01 -27.53
C ASP A 521 -28.80 -6.53 -27.68
N LEU A 522 -27.59 -6.96 -27.39
CA LEU A 522 -27.28 -8.38 -27.20
C LEU A 522 -27.97 -8.89 -25.93
N PRO A 523 -28.47 -10.14 -25.94
CA PRO A 523 -29.19 -10.72 -24.81
C PRO A 523 -28.31 -10.74 -23.56
N GLN A 524 -28.85 -10.23 -22.46
CA GLN A 524 -28.21 -10.24 -21.14
C GLN A 524 -28.00 -11.71 -20.71
N PRO A 525 -26.87 -12.01 -20.03
CA PRO A 525 -26.67 -13.31 -19.42
C PRO A 525 -27.76 -13.57 -18.35
N PRO A 526 -28.19 -14.82 -18.16
CA PRO A 526 -29.28 -15.15 -17.23
C PRO A 526 -28.90 -14.75 -15.81
N THR A 527 -29.83 -14.08 -15.14
CA THR A 527 -29.76 -13.73 -13.72
C THR A 527 -29.56 -15.02 -12.90
N PRO A 528 -28.65 -15.06 -11.92
CA PRO A 528 -28.50 -16.22 -11.03
C PRO A 528 -29.80 -16.44 -10.26
N GLU A 529 -30.35 -17.65 -10.36
CA GLU A 529 -31.52 -18.07 -9.60
C GLU A 529 -31.23 -18.00 -8.09
N THR A 530 -32.14 -17.35 -7.38
CA THR A 530 -32.17 -17.29 -5.93
C THR A 530 -32.41 -18.70 -5.37
N PRO A 531 -31.59 -19.20 -4.43
CA PRO A 531 -31.85 -20.48 -3.79
C PRO A 531 -33.17 -20.44 -2.98
N PRO A 532 -33.96 -21.54 -2.94
CA PRO A 532 -35.18 -21.57 -2.18
C PRO A 532 -34.93 -21.44 -0.69
N LYS A 533 -35.76 -20.64 -0.03
CA LYS A 533 -35.77 -20.49 1.45
C LYS A 533 -36.19 -21.82 2.11
N PRO A 534 -35.70 -22.05 3.35
CA PRO A 534 -35.91 -23.28 4.10
C PRO A 534 -37.37 -23.56 4.45
#